data_7d978c4652789e3c0f6864f45dc24ddf
#
_entry.id   7d978c4652789e3c0f6864f45dc24ddf
#
_cell.length_a   1.000
_cell.length_b   1.000
_cell.length_c   1.000
_cell.angle_alpha   90.00
_cell.angle_beta   90.00
_cell.angle_gamma   90.00
#
_symmetry.space_group_name_H-M   'P 1'
#
loop_
_entity.id
_entity.type
_entity.pdbx_description
1 polymer ?
#
loop_
_entity_poly.entity_id
_entity_poly.type
_entity_poly.pdbx_seq_one_letter_code
_entity_poly.pdbx_strand_id
1 'polypeptide(L)'
;PFSRKNIKLPIEEIVITPSLLKYKFQHFEKFENKKNLIISGVKSFESLGNKVKEKFNQEKINYEVKILENYQSTIDYASSIASSFKEYDNIVCIGSGSVIDLCKFISNQNNQGLYVYLSSLSAAATTSTVSLTEGGIKISVKSKIPEAIVIDLDNLKSAPARLLRS
;
A
#
# COMPACT_ATOMS: atom_id res chain seq x y z
N PRO A 1 24.89 0.21 -28.03
CA PRO A 1 23.63 0.90 -28.03
C PRO A 1 22.67 0.15 -27.10
N PHE A 2 22.28 0.78 -25.97
CA PHE A 2 21.27 0.22 -25.09
C PHE A 2 19.94 0.25 -25.83
N SER A 3 19.39 -0.92 -26.20
CA SER A 3 18.04 -0.98 -26.74
C SER A 3 17.09 -0.55 -25.62
N ARG A 4 16.37 0.56 -25.81
CA ARG A 4 15.27 0.96 -24.94
C ARG A 4 14.15 -0.08 -25.10
N LYS A 5 14.15 -1.12 -24.25
CA LYS A 5 12.96 -1.93 -24.08
C LYS A 5 11.93 -1.03 -23.39
N ASN A 6 10.82 -0.78 -24.04
CA ASN A 6 9.66 -0.15 -23.40
C ASN A 6 9.20 -1.07 -22.28
N ILE A 7 9.63 -0.80 -21.05
CA ILE A 7 9.16 -1.51 -19.85
C ILE A 7 7.82 -0.89 -19.50
N LYS A 8 6.74 -1.60 -19.78
CA LYS A 8 5.41 -1.22 -19.32
C LYS A 8 5.35 -1.48 -17.81
N LEU A 9 5.33 -0.43 -17.01
CA LEU A 9 5.10 -0.57 -15.56
C LEU A 9 3.64 -1.02 -15.33
N PRO A 10 3.40 -1.94 -14.39
CA PRO A 10 2.06 -2.43 -14.08
C PRO A 10 1.22 -1.42 -13.25
N ILE A 11 1.71 -0.21 -13.03
CA ILE A 11 0.98 0.84 -12.33
C ILE A 11 -0.04 1.43 -13.30
N GLU A 12 -1.32 1.23 -13.02
CA GLU A 12 -2.42 1.73 -13.84
C GLU A 12 -2.76 3.19 -13.50
N GLU A 13 -2.59 3.59 -12.23
CA GLU A 13 -2.93 4.93 -11.78
C GLU A 13 -1.93 5.48 -10.74
N ILE A 14 -1.46 6.70 -10.96
CA ILE A 14 -0.71 7.48 -9.96
C ILE A 14 -1.46 8.77 -9.75
N VAL A 15 -1.96 8.98 -8.53
CA VAL A 15 -2.73 10.15 -8.16
C VAL A 15 -1.96 11.01 -7.17
N ILE A 16 -1.75 12.28 -7.53
CA ILE A 16 -1.27 13.31 -6.61
C ILE A 16 -2.38 14.35 -6.53
N THR A 17 -3.08 14.43 -5.42
CA THR A 17 -4.25 15.30 -5.26
C THR A 17 -4.14 16.16 -4.00
N PRO A 18 -4.65 17.40 -4.03
CA PRO A 18 -4.77 18.20 -2.81
C PRO A 18 -5.57 17.50 -1.72
N SER A 19 -6.66 16.79 -2.08
CA SER A 19 -7.47 16.05 -1.13
C SER A 19 -8.09 14.82 -1.79
N LEU A 20 -7.83 13.65 -1.22
CA LEU A 20 -8.38 12.38 -1.73
C LEU A 20 -9.91 12.30 -1.64
N LEU A 21 -10.53 13.02 -0.71
CA LEU A 21 -11.99 13.01 -0.54
C LEU A 21 -12.73 13.58 -1.76
N LYS A 22 -12.10 14.54 -2.46
CA LYS A 22 -12.68 15.22 -3.63
C LYS A 22 -12.29 14.58 -4.95
N TYR A 23 -11.38 13.61 -4.95
CA TYR A 23 -10.87 13.00 -6.16
C TYR A 23 -11.73 11.79 -6.57
N LYS A 24 -11.94 11.63 -7.88
CA LYS A 24 -12.61 10.45 -8.46
C LYS A 24 -11.55 9.47 -8.94
N PHE A 25 -11.36 8.38 -8.22
CA PHE A 25 -10.37 7.36 -8.53
C PHE A 25 -10.87 6.39 -9.60
N GLN A 26 -10.05 6.10 -10.61
CA GLN A 26 -10.35 5.11 -11.64
C GLN A 26 -10.28 3.68 -11.08
N HIS A 27 -9.31 3.40 -10.20
CA HIS A 27 -9.13 2.09 -9.61
C HIS A 27 -10.27 1.65 -8.68
N PHE A 28 -11.22 2.53 -8.33
CA PHE A 28 -12.36 2.16 -7.49
C PHE A 28 -13.29 1.15 -8.15
N GLU A 29 -13.33 1.10 -9.47
CA GLU A 29 -14.06 0.06 -10.22
C GLU A 29 -13.53 -1.36 -9.91
N LYS A 30 -12.25 -1.47 -9.51
CA LYS A 30 -11.64 -2.75 -9.13
C LYS A 30 -12.09 -3.27 -7.75
N PHE A 31 -12.74 -2.42 -6.96
CA PHE A 31 -13.20 -2.78 -5.61
C PHE A 31 -14.66 -3.23 -5.56
N GLU A 32 -15.42 -2.95 -6.63
CA GLU A 32 -16.84 -3.31 -6.69
C GLU A 32 -17.03 -4.83 -6.67
N ASN A 33 -17.95 -5.30 -5.81
CA ASN A 33 -18.26 -6.72 -5.62
C ASN A 33 -17.04 -7.59 -5.25
N LYS A 34 -16.04 -6.99 -4.60
CA LYS A 34 -14.80 -7.62 -4.16
C LYS A 34 -14.66 -7.56 -2.64
N LYS A 35 -13.91 -8.51 -2.10
CA LYS A 35 -13.47 -8.47 -0.69
C LYS A 35 -12.22 -7.60 -0.61
N ASN A 36 -12.34 -6.44 0.01
CA ASN A 36 -11.27 -5.46 0.11
C ASN A 36 -10.77 -5.37 1.55
N LEU A 37 -9.46 -5.49 1.76
CA LEU A 37 -8.82 -5.35 3.05
C LEU A 37 -7.92 -4.13 3.09
N ILE A 38 -8.23 -3.18 3.98
CA ILE A 38 -7.35 -2.07 4.30
C ILE A 38 -6.34 -2.55 5.35
N ILE A 39 -5.05 -2.48 5.03
CA ILE A 39 -3.96 -2.79 5.97
C ILE A 39 -3.18 -1.50 6.25
N SER A 40 -2.94 -1.21 7.53
CA SER A 40 -2.18 -0.04 7.95
C SER A 40 -1.40 -0.29 9.24
N GLY A 41 -0.31 0.42 9.44
CA GLY A 41 0.28 0.58 10.76
C GLY A 41 -0.47 1.63 11.57
N VAL A 42 -0.37 1.59 12.91
CA VAL A 42 -1.10 2.48 13.82
C VAL A 42 -0.95 3.96 13.43
N LYS A 43 0.28 4.46 13.34
CA LYS A 43 0.55 5.88 13.00
C LYS A 43 0.07 6.29 11.62
N SER A 44 0.17 5.41 10.64
CA SER A 44 -0.29 5.66 9.27
C SER A 44 -1.82 5.73 9.24
N PHE A 45 -2.48 4.89 10.01
CA PHE A 45 -3.93 4.90 10.12
C PHE A 45 -4.44 6.17 10.82
N GLU A 46 -3.82 6.58 11.92
CA GLU A 46 -4.13 7.86 12.60
C GLU A 46 -4.00 9.06 11.65
N SER A 47 -2.98 9.06 10.80
CA SER A 47 -2.71 10.15 9.86
C SER A 47 -3.68 10.17 8.67
N LEU A 48 -3.93 9.06 8.01
CA LEU A 48 -4.63 8.99 6.73
C LEU A 48 -5.83 8.04 6.72
N GLY A 49 -5.88 7.06 7.64
CA GLY A 49 -6.84 5.97 7.62
C GLY A 49 -8.29 6.42 7.64
N ASN A 50 -8.63 7.41 8.47
CA ASN A 50 -10.00 7.91 8.55
C ASN A 50 -10.47 8.59 7.26
N LYS A 51 -9.59 9.32 6.58
CA LYS A 51 -9.90 9.91 5.27
C LYS A 51 -10.14 8.83 4.20
N VAL A 52 -9.32 7.78 4.19
CA VAL A 52 -9.49 6.66 3.24
C VAL A 52 -10.81 5.94 3.52
N LYS A 53 -11.13 5.64 4.77
CA LYS A 53 -12.42 5.05 5.14
C LYS A 53 -13.61 5.91 4.72
N GLU A 54 -13.54 7.22 4.99
CA GLU A 54 -14.58 8.16 4.57
C GLU A 54 -14.78 8.12 3.05
N LYS A 55 -13.67 8.11 2.28
CA LYS A 55 -13.74 8.01 0.82
C LYS A 55 -14.37 6.70 0.35
N PHE A 56 -14.01 5.57 0.94
CA PHE A 56 -14.61 4.27 0.62
C PHE A 56 -16.10 4.25 0.94
N ASN A 57 -16.52 4.84 2.07
CA ASN A 57 -17.94 4.95 2.45
C ASN A 57 -18.71 5.84 1.47
N GLN A 58 -18.16 6.97 1.02
CA GLN A 58 -18.77 7.84 0.01
C GLN A 58 -19.05 7.10 -1.30
N GLU A 59 -18.13 6.23 -1.70
CA GLU A 59 -18.25 5.42 -2.93
C GLU A 59 -18.98 4.07 -2.71
N LYS A 60 -19.48 3.82 -1.49
CA LYS A 60 -20.21 2.59 -1.10
C LYS A 60 -19.40 1.30 -1.33
N ILE A 61 -18.08 1.37 -1.18
CA ILE A 61 -17.19 0.22 -1.29
C ILE A 61 -17.14 -0.49 0.05
N ASN A 62 -17.38 -1.80 0.04
CA ASN A 62 -17.23 -2.65 1.22
C ASN A 62 -15.75 -2.93 1.49
N TYR A 63 -15.35 -2.87 2.76
CA TYR A 63 -13.99 -3.15 3.18
C TYR A 63 -13.95 -3.64 4.64
N GLU A 64 -12.88 -4.33 4.96
CA GLU A 64 -12.45 -4.60 6.33
C GLU A 64 -11.15 -3.87 6.62
N VAL A 65 -10.82 -3.68 7.91
CA VAL A 65 -9.62 -2.97 8.34
C VAL A 65 -8.77 -3.85 9.25
N LYS A 66 -7.50 -3.97 8.93
CA LYS A 66 -6.49 -4.58 9.78
C LYS A 66 -5.40 -3.57 10.14
N ILE A 67 -5.33 -3.22 11.41
CA ILE A 67 -4.23 -2.41 11.95
C ILE A 67 -3.12 -3.36 12.40
N LEU A 68 -1.91 -3.14 11.90
CA LEU A 68 -0.72 -3.87 12.28
C LEU A 68 -0.10 -3.20 13.52
N GLU A 69 -0.36 -3.78 14.67
CA GLU A 69 0.29 -3.40 15.93
C GLU A 69 1.55 -4.24 16.13
N ASN A 70 2.65 -3.60 16.54
CA ASN A 70 3.91 -4.28 16.85
C ASN A 70 4.41 -5.26 15.75
N TYR A 71 4.16 -4.90 14.49
CA TYR A 71 4.55 -5.75 13.35
C TYR A 71 6.08 -5.83 13.19
N GLN A 72 6.53 -6.94 12.63
CA GLN A 72 7.93 -7.18 12.30
C GLN A 72 8.12 -7.17 10.77
N SER A 73 9.20 -6.55 10.31
CA SER A 73 9.59 -6.57 8.88
C SER A 73 10.41 -7.82 8.58
N THR A 74 9.88 -9.01 8.90
CA THR A 74 10.52 -10.30 8.67
C THR A 74 9.70 -11.13 7.70
N ILE A 75 10.37 -12.06 6.99
CA ILE A 75 9.69 -12.99 6.07
C ILE A 75 8.73 -13.90 6.83
N ASP A 76 9.14 -14.41 7.99
CA ASP A 76 8.31 -15.30 8.79
C ASP A 76 7.01 -14.61 9.23
N TYR A 77 7.11 -13.37 9.74
CA TYR A 77 5.93 -12.59 10.10
C TYR A 77 5.04 -12.32 8.88
N ALA A 78 5.63 -11.83 7.78
CA ALA A 78 4.88 -11.53 6.57
C ALA A 78 4.15 -12.78 6.01
N SER A 79 4.82 -13.93 6.01
CA SER A 79 4.23 -15.22 5.57
C SER A 79 3.11 -15.69 6.49
N SER A 80 3.29 -15.54 7.80
CA SER A 80 2.26 -15.95 8.78
C SER A 80 0.97 -15.17 8.61
N ILE A 81 1.07 -13.83 8.47
CA ILE A 81 -0.13 -12.99 8.30
C ILE A 81 -0.72 -13.09 6.89
N ALA A 82 0.10 -13.36 5.85
CA ALA A 82 -0.40 -13.53 4.49
C ALA A 82 -1.43 -14.67 4.41
N SER A 83 -1.20 -15.75 5.14
CA SER A 83 -2.12 -16.89 5.18
C SER A 83 -3.51 -16.52 5.71
N SER A 84 -3.61 -15.55 6.61
CA SER A 84 -4.86 -15.07 7.19
C SER A 84 -5.67 -14.17 6.24
N PHE A 85 -5.06 -13.70 5.14
CA PHE A 85 -5.67 -12.73 4.23
C PHE A 85 -5.95 -13.29 2.84
N LYS A 86 -5.88 -14.61 2.65
CA LYS A 86 -6.10 -15.27 1.35
C LYS A 86 -7.50 -15.08 0.77
N GLU A 87 -8.48 -14.79 1.61
CA GLU A 87 -9.87 -14.65 1.19
C GLU A 87 -10.18 -13.28 0.54
N TYR A 88 -9.29 -12.29 0.66
CA TYR A 88 -9.47 -10.97 0.08
C TYR A 88 -8.99 -10.92 -1.35
N ASP A 89 -9.73 -10.22 -2.21
CA ASP A 89 -9.35 -9.98 -3.60
C ASP A 89 -8.31 -8.85 -3.70
N ASN A 90 -8.45 -7.83 -2.85
CA ASN A 90 -7.65 -6.62 -2.90
C ASN A 90 -7.06 -6.25 -1.53
N ILE A 91 -5.82 -5.80 -1.55
CA ILE A 91 -5.14 -5.17 -0.42
C ILE A 91 -5.01 -3.67 -0.68
N VAL A 92 -5.56 -2.88 0.22
CA VAL A 92 -5.42 -1.41 0.25
C VAL A 92 -4.44 -1.06 1.35
N CYS A 93 -3.22 -0.73 0.98
CA CYS A 93 -2.16 -0.38 1.92
C CYS A 93 -2.21 1.10 2.26
N ILE A 94 -2.35 1.44 3.53
CA ILE A 94 -2.15 2.82 4.03
C ILE A 94 -0.87 2.83 4.84
N GLY A 95 0.20 3.40 4.27
CA GLY A 95 1.49 3.31 4.94
C GLY A 95 2.65 4.00 4.25
N SER A 96 3.82 3.68 4.74
CA SER A 96 5.12 4.02 4.17
C SER A 96 6.10 2.90 4.46
N GLY A 97 7.26 2.90 3.83
CA GLY A 97 8.39 2.00 4.11
C GLY A 97 7.95 0.55 4.38
N SER A 98 8.18 0.09 5.60
CA SER A 98 7.98 -1.32 6.01
C SER A 98 6.53 -1.81 5.93
N VAL A 99 5.54 -0.95 6.12
CA VAL A 99 4.12 -1.35 5.93
C VAL A 99 3.84 -1.66 4.46
N ILE A 100 4.39 -0.83 3.55
CA ILE A 100 4.26 -1.06 2.11
C ILE A 100 4.96 -2.37 1.73
N ASP A 101 6.16 -2.62 2.26
CA ASP A 101 6.91 -3.85 1.99
C ASP A 101 6.13 -5.10 2.42
N LEU A 102 5.51 -5.07 3.61
CA LEU A 102 4.63 -6.15 4.07
C LEU A 102 3.42 -6.35 3.17
N CYS A 103 2.70 -5.28 2.83
CA CYS A 103 1.52 -5.37 1.95
C CYS A 103 1.88 -5.87 0.55
N LYS A 104 3.01 -5.45 0.00
CA LYS A 104 3.53 -5.95 -1.28
C LYS A 104 3.84 -7.45 -1.23
N PHE A 105 4.51 -7.89 -0.17
CA PHE A 105 4.81 -9.31 0.04
C PHE A 105 3.53 -10.14 0.13
N ILE A 106 2.58 -9.72 0.99
CA ILE A 106 1.29 -10.40 1.19
C ILE A 106 0.51 -10.50 -0.11
N SER A 107 0.34 -9.37 -0.82
CA SER A 107 -0.42 -9.36 -2.07
C SER A 107 0.24 -10.17 -3.18
N ASN A 108 1.57 -10.21 -3.23
CA ASN A 108 2.32 -11.04 -4.17
C ASN A 108 2.14 -12.53 -3.86
N GLN A 109 2.25 -12.92 -2.60
CA GLN A 109 2.10 -14.31 -2.17
C GLN A 109 0.69 -14.85 -2.43
N ASN A 110 -0.33 -14.02 -2.26
CA ASN A 110 -1.74 -14.40 -2.43
C ASN A 110 -2.32 -14.03 -3.81
N ASN A 111 -1.52 -13.43 -4.70
CA ASN A 111 -1.95 -12.95 -6.02
C ASN A 111 -3.14 -11.98 -5.98
N GLN A 112 -3.13 -11.03 -5.04
CA GLN A 112 -4.19 -10.04 -4.80
C GLN A 112 -3.92 -8.73 -5.53
N GLY A 113 -4.96 -7.91 -5.81
CA GLY A 113 -4.81 -6.51 -6.20
C GLY A 113 -4.10 -5.72 -5.10
N LEU A 114 -3.23 -4.76 -5.45
CA LEU A 114 -2.52 -3.93 -4.48
C LEU A 114 -2.64 -2.45 -4.83
N TYR A 115 -3.14 -1.68 -3.88
CA TYR A 115 -3.39 -0.24 -3.99
C TYR A 115 -2.76 0.46 -2.79
N VAL A 116 -1.89 1.45 -3.03
CA VAL A 116 -1.09 2.08 -1.96
C VAL A 116 -1.49 3.53 -1.78
N TYR A 117 -1.90 3.87 -0.58
CA TYR A 117 -2.16 5.24 -0.11
C TYR A 117 -1.00 5.66 0.80
N LEU A 118 -0.18 6.59 0.34
CA LEU A 118 1.03 6.98 1.04
C LEU A 118 0.71 7.88 2.24
N SER A 119 1.04 7.42 3.44
CA SER A 119 0.98 8.23 4.67
C SER A 119 2.18 9.18 4.80
N SER A 120 3.30 8.83 4.16
CA SER A 120 4.47 9.69 3.94
C SER A 120 5.18 9.26 2.65
N LEU A 121 6.02 10.13 2.08
CA LEU A 121 6.75 9.80 0.85
C LEU A 121 7.66 8.59 1.08
N SER A 122 7.59 7.62 0.19
CA SER A 122 8.40 6.41 0.25
C SER A 122 8.62 5.82 -1.14
N ALA A 123 9.88 5.58 -1.50
CA ALA A 123 10.25 4.89 -2.73
C ALA A 123 9.79 3.41 -2.75
N ALA A 124 9.51 2.81 -1.59
CA ALA A 124 9.04 1.42 -1.50
C ALA A 124 7.78 1.14 -2.34
N ALA A 125 6.93 2.15 -2.56
CA ALA A 125 5.73 2.01 -3.38
C ALA A 125 6.04 1.72 -4.86
N THR A 126 7.15 2.21 -5.39
CA THR A 126 7.47 2.14 -6.83
C THR A 126 8.43 1.01 -7.20
N THR A 127 9.01 0.33 -6.22
CA THR A 127 9.99 -0.75 -6.46
C THR A 127 9.30 -2.08 -6.77
N SER A 128 10.00 -2.96 -7.49
CA SER A 128 9.59 -4.35 -7.73
C SER A 128 10.14 -5.32 -6.68
N THR A 129 10.70 -4.80 -5.59
CA THR A 129 11.26 -5.58 -4.49
C THR A 129 10.75 -5.05 -3.16
N VAL A 130 10.82 -5.88 -2.13
CA VAL A 130 10.60 -5.52 -0.73
C VAL A 130 11.86 -5.81 0.06
N SER A 131 12.07 -5.09 1.15
CA SER A 131 13.20 -5.28 2.05
C SER A 131 12.71 -5.87 3.37
N LEU A 132 12.95 -7.16 3.56
CA LEU A 132 12.55 -7.91 4.75
C LEU A 132 13.77 -8.56 5.41
N THR A 133 13.63 -8.96 6.67
CA THR A 133 14.69 -9.65 7.42
C THR A 133 14.41 -11.16 7.44
N GLU A 134 15.45 -11.95 7.16
CA GLU A 134 15.45 -13.41 7.28
C GLU A 134 16.70 -13.84 8.04
N GLY A 135 16.55 -14.63 9.12
CA GLY A 135 17.68 -15.04 9.94
C GLY A 135 18.53 -13.90 10.51
N GLY A 136 17.92 -12.73 10.77
CA GLY A 136 18.64 -11.53 11.24
C GLY A 136 19.32 -10.72 10.14
N ILE A 137 19.29 -11.14 8.89
CA ILE A 137 19.90 -10.47 7.75
C ILE A 137 18.81 -9.79 6.89
N LYS A 138 19.06 -8.53 6.51
CA LYS A 138 18.16 -7.80 5.62
C LYS A 138 18.37 -8.24 4.18
N ILE A 139 17.33 -8.75 3.55
CA ILE A 139 17.34 -9.23 2.16
C ILE A 139 16.33 -8.49 1.30
N SER A 140 16.59 -8.46 -0.01
CA SER A 140 15.66 -7.95 -1.01
C SER A 140 14.95 -9.10 -1.70
N VAL A 141 13.63 -9.12 -1.62
CA VAL A 141 12.77 -10.15 -2.23
C VAL A 141 11.96 -9.53 -3.36
N LYS A 142 11.91 -10.21 -4.52
CA LYS A 142 11.06 -9.79 -5.63
C LYS A 142 9.60 -9.81 -5.20
N SER A 143 8.87 -8.75 -5.54
CA SER A 143 7.49 -8.60 -5.12
C SER A 143 6.66 -7.82 -6.14
N LYS A 144 5.37 -7.70 -5.87
CA LYS A 144 4.41 -7.00 -6.73
C LYS A 144 4.64 -5.48 -6.68
N ILE A 145 4.45 -4.83 -7.82
CA ILE A 145 4.31 -3.37 -7.91
C ILE A 145 2.82 -3.04 -7.74
N PRO A 146 2.43 -1.99 -7.00
CA PRO A 146 1.04 -1.58 -6.86
C PRO A 146 0.37 -1.27 -8.20
N GLU A 147 -0.93 -1.54 -8.30
CA GLU A 147 -1.77 -1.14 -9.44
C GLU A 147 -2.11 0.35 -9.39
N ALA A 148 -2.27 0.90 -8.17
CA ALA A 148 -2.42 2.34 -7.99
C ALA A 148 -1.61 2.87 -6.79
N ILE A 149 -1.15 4.12 -6.92
CA ILE A 149 -0.47 4.86 -5.87
C ILE A 149 -1.17 6.20 -5.68
N VAL A 150 -1.59 6.48 -4.45
CA VAL A 150 -2.31 7.72 -4.09
C VAL A 150 -1.51 8.53 -3.10
N ILE A 151 -1.36 9.82 -3.40
CA ILE A 151 -0.70 10.82 -2.57
C ILE A 151 -1.69 11.95 -2.27
N ASP A 152 -2.08 12.09 -0.99
CA ASP A 152 -2.88 13.20 -0.49
C ASP A 152 -1.95 14.31 0.01
N LEU A 153 -1.92 15.46 -0.68
CA LEU A 153 -1.02 16.55 -0.35
C LEU A 153 -1.37 17.23 0.98
N ASP A 154 -2.64 17.31 1.34
CA ASP A 154 -3.05 17.88 2.62
C ASP A 154 -2.61 17.00 3.79
N ASN A 155 -2.60 15.67 3.59
CA ASN A 155 -2.02 14.76 4.58
C ASN A 155 -0.50 14.93 4.69
N LEU A 156 0.21 15.02 3.57
CA LEU A 156 1.66 15.19 3.58
C LEU A 156 2.10 16.51 4.25
N LYS A 157 1.38 17.59 4.04
CA LYS A 157 1.68 18.89 4.68
C LYS A 157 1.59 18.82 6.20
N SER A 158 0.73 17.97 6.74
CA SER A 158 0.58 17.76 8.18
C SER A 158 1.62 16.78 8.78
N ALA A 159 2.37 16.10 7.92
CA ALA A 159 3.38 15.14 8.36
C ALA A 159 4.58 15.85 9.01
N PRO A 160 5.19 15.27 10.07
CA PRO A 160 6.41 15.81 10.67
C PRO A 160 7.52 16.00 9.63
N ALA A 161 8.19 17.16 9.65
CA ALA A 161 9.23 17.55 8.67
C ALA A 161 10.34 16.49 8.49
N ARG A 162 10.63 15.69 9.51
CA ARG A 162 11.61 14.59 9.45
C ARG A 162 11.22 13.50 8.43
N LEU A 163 9.91 13.30 8.18
CA LEU A 163 9.40 12.29 7.22
C LEU A 163 9.38 12.81 5.78
N LEU A 164 9.57 14.12 5.59
CA LEU A 164 9.67 14.74 4.27
C LEU A 164 11.10 14.80 3.73
N ARG A 165 12.10 14.43 4.55
CA ARG A 165 13.53 14.50 4.23
C ARG A 165 14.20 13.14 4.08
N SER A 166 13.44 12.06 4.09
CA SER A 166 13.98 10.70 3.94
C SER A 166 14.17 10.30 2.48
#